data_e567dc751554df58209854ce8f527873
#
_entry.id   e567dc751554df58209854ce8f527873
#
_cell.length_a   1.000
_cell.length_b   1.000
_cell.length_c   1.000
_cell.angle_alpha   90.00
_cell.angle_beta   90.00
_cell.angle_gamma   90.00
#
_symmetry.space_group_name_H-M   'P 1'
#
loop_
_entity.id
_entity.type
_entity.pdbx_description
1 polymer ?
#
loop_
_entity_poly.entity_id
_entity_poly.type
_entity_poly.pdbx_seq_one_letter_code
_entity_poly.pdbx_strand_id
1 'polypeptide(L)'
;MRKRQRGTRPVSDEPLSAGRVEYLEQARERVRNRRIRRTALIVVALTLVVLFTTSIVGSSVAMAKDWADTARILLFPGTGWPQQTGVMEVKQLAAMNSSFVELGEEGCVVWSRTGTRLNSIQSGYARPALAAGKNRFVLYNRSGNELRVESRTQNLYTKTMENSITLCAMADNGTLAVVTEDPGSAARLRVYSSSMEQLLSWSLTIADGTPLRLAFSPDGRRLAVAAVTVNGGQMVTNFYVVTLAQGDPMLLGSGSGAAQWLSWTGSQSILAVCDSRAVLYNASGGERAAYDFTGQTLRDISVDASGNTALLLASGQLCQAVMLGRDLGVENTTQVQASNRIVRAGDTFYLLTDTGVECLSTDGTSQWTQSLSARPQGLLADRRQLLVFCGNTVQVLTPPAAENNAQSNT
;
A
#
# COMPACT_ATOMS: atom_id res chain seq x y z
N MET A 1 -46.62 27.65 90.56
CA MET A 1 -46.66 26.64 89.48
C MET A 1 -47.34 27.28 88.27
N ARG A 2 -46.51 27.65 87.19
CA ARG A 2 -47.00 28.20 85.93
C ARG A 2 -46.70 27.22 84.82
N LYS A 3 -47.71 26.58 84.24
CA LYS A 3 -47.64 25.75 83.08
C LYS A 3 -47.45 26.64 81.83
N ARG A 4 -46.29 26.46 81.10
CA ARG A 4 -46.07 27.05 79.75
C ARG A 4 -46.78 26.16 78.74
N GLN A 5 -47.76 26.73 78.05
CA GLN A 5 -48.34 26.17 76.83
C GLN A 5 -47.36 26.37 75.67
N ARG A 6 -46.99 25.28 74.96
CA ARG A 6 -46.28 25.30 73.69
C ARG A 6 -47.32 25.49 72.58
N GLY A 7 -47.34 26.68 71.99
CA GLY A 7 -48.06 26.88 70.73
C GLY A 7 -47.41 26.19 69.57
N THR A 8 -48.16 25.35 68.93
CA THR A 8 -47.86 24.78 67.63
C THR A 8 -48.12 25.81 66.54
N ARG A 9 -47.12 26.29 65.86
CA ARG A 9 -47.27 27.12 64.65
C ARG A 9 -47.79 26.23 63.51
N PRO A 10 -48.78 26.66 62.73
CA PRO A 10 -49.19 25.95 61.53
C PRO A 10 -48.12 26.08 60.49
N VAL A 11 -47.79 24.96 59.89
CA VAL A 11 -46.93 24.87 58.67
C VAL A 11 -47.81 25.41 57.57
N SER A 12 -47.43 26.56 57.00
CA SER A 12 -48.03 27.07 55.78
C SER A 12 -47.59 26.20 54.58
N ASP A 13 -48.55 25.52 53.99
CA ASP A 13 -48.38 24.85 52.66
C ASP A 13 -48.35 25.95 51.58
N GLU A 14 -47.24 26.65 51.46
CA GLU A 14 -47.02 27.47 50.28
C GLU A 14 -46.62 26.54 49.12
N PRO A 15 -47.30 26.60 47.95
CA PRO A 15 -46.89 25.82 46.76
C PRO A 15 -45.52 26.26 46.37
N LEU A 16 -44.60 25.25 46.25
CA LEU A 16 -43.25 25.46 45.76
C LEU A 16 -43.31 26.26 44.47
N SER A 17 -42.73 27.46 44.47
CA SER A 17 -42.71 28.33 43.29
C SER A 17 -42.08 27.56 42.08
N ALA A 18 -42.64 27.75 40.89
CA ALA A 18 -42.23 27.08 39.65
C ALA A 18 -40.69 27.10 39.43
N GLY A 19 -40.03 28.20 39.80
CA GLY A 19 -38.55 28.30 39.70
C GLY A 19 -37.78 27.39 40.64
N ARG A 20 -38.37 26.90 41.74
CA ARG A 20 -37.71 25.95 42.66
C ARG A 20 -37.79 24.51 42.13
N VAL A 21 -38.85 24.18 41.40
CA VAL A 21 -39.00 22.90 40.70
C VAL A 21 -38.01 22.81 39.55
N GLU A 22 -37.93 23.88 38.76
CA GLU A 22 -36.99 23.96 37.62
C GLU A 22 -35.51 23.87 38.05
N TYR A 23 -35.13 24.49 39.16
CA TYR A 23 -33.80 24.36 39.75
C TYR A 23 -33.50 22.95 40.24
N LEU A 24 -34.45 22.24 40.81
CA LEU A 24 -34.29 20.85 41.25
C LEU A 24 -34.18 19.88 40.06
N GLU A 25 -34.89 20.13 38.97
CA GLU A 25 -34.77 19.37 37.74
C GLU A 25 -33.40 19.56 37.08
N GLN A 26 -32.95 20.79 36.95
CA GLN A 26 -31.59 21.09 36.43
C GLN A 26 -30.48 20.49 37.32
N ALA A 27 -30.66 20.52 38.64
CA ALA A 27 -29.70 19.87 39.55
C ALA A 27 -29.69 18.36 39.40
N ARG A 28 -30.86 17.71 39.22
CA ARG A 28 -30.97 16.26 38.94
C ARG A 28 -30.35 15.89 37.60
N GLU A 29 -30.54 16.71 36.58
CA GLU A 29 -29.91 16.49 35.26
C GLU A 29 -28.38 16.59 35.33
N ARG A 30 -27.83 17.57 36.02
CA ARG A 30 -26.37 17.71 36.21
C ARG A 30 -25.79 16.51 36.97
N VAL A 31 -26.47 15.97 37.98
CA VAL A 31 -26.05 14.80 38.73
C VAL A 31 -26.16 13.55 37.85
N ARG A 32 -27.23 13.40 37.06
CA ARG A 32 -27.43 12.31 36.09
C ARG A 32 -26.35 12.33 35.03
N ASN A 33 -26.06 13.48 34.43
CA ASN A 33 -25.02 13.64 33.41
C ASN A 33 -23.62 13.40 33.97
N ARG A 34 -23.34 13.77 35.23
CA ARG A 34 -22.08 13.41 35.89
C ARG A 34 -21.95 11.90 36.14
N ARG A 35 -23.04 11.23 36.53
CA ARG A 35 -23.03 9.74 36.68
C ARG A 35 -22.85 9.05 35.34
N ILE A 36 -23.56 9.49 34.31
CA ILE A 36 -23.41 8.94 32.94
C ILE A 36 -21.97 9.14 32.44
N ARG A 37 -21.37 10.31 32.62
CA ARG A 37 -19.97 10.55 32.24
C ARG A 37 -18.99 9.68 33.03
N ARG A 38 -19.23 9.49 34.34
CA ARG A 38 -18.37 8.61 35.17
C ARG A 38 -18.52 7.14 34.77
N THR A 39 -19.73 6.65 34.55
CA THR A 39 -19.95 5.28 34.08
C THR A 39 -19.37 5.05 32.67
N ALA A 40 -19.52 6.03 31.76
CA ALA A 40 -18.89 5.96 30.44
C ALA A 40 -17.35 5.90 30.54
N LEU A 41 -16.74 6.72 31.39
CA LEU A 41 -15.29 6.69 31.66
C LEU A 41 -14.84 5.35 32.25
N ILE A 42 -15.60 4.77 33.19
CA ILE A 42 -15.28 3.45 33.78
C ILE A 42 -15.41 2.35 32.72
N VAL A 43 -16.44 2.38 31.88
CA VAL A 43 -16.62 1.43 30.78
C VAL A 43 -15.46 1.54 29.79
N VAL A 44 -15.09 2.75 29.37
CA VAL A 44 -13.93 2.97 28.48
C VAL A 44 -12.64 2.48 29.14
N ALA A 45 -12.41 2.76 30.42
CA ALA A 45 -11.23 2.29 31.16
C ALA A 45 -11.19 0.74 31.26
N LEU A 46 -12.33 0.11 31.58
CA LEU A 46 -12.46 -1.36 31.61
C LEU A 46 -12.25 -1.98 30.22
N THR A 47 -12.81 -1.38 29.17
CA THR A 47 -12.59 -1.83 27.80
C THR A 47 -11.11 -1.72 27.42
N LEU A 48 -10.44 -0.63 27.80
CA LEU A 48 -9.01 -0.46 27.60
C LEU A 48 -8.19 -1.49 28.38
N VAL A 49 -8.55 -1.82 29.62
CA VAL A 49 -7.88 -2.85 30.43
C VAL A 49 -8.09 -4.23 29.82
N VAL A 50 -9.29 -4.59 29.38
CA VAL A 50 -9.57 -5.86 28.69
C VAL A 50 -8.81 -5.95 27.37
N LEU A 51 -8.79 -4.86 26.59
CA LEU A 51 -7.97 -4.76 25.39
C LEU A 51 -6.48 -4.89 25.71
N PHE A 52 -6.01 -4.41 26.87
CA PHE A 52 -4.60 -4.47 27.27
C PHE A 52 -4.17 -5.87 27.76
N THR A 53 -5.07 -6.63 28.36
CA THR A 53 -4.78 -7.96 28.90
C THR A 53 -4.95 -9.09 27.89
N THR A 54 -5.69 -8.89 26.82
CA THR A 54 -5.78 -9.81 25.69
C THR A 54 -4.74 -9.40 24.65
N SER A 55 -3.90 -10.33 24.15
CA SER A 55 -2.80 -10.12 23.18
C SER A 55 -3.19 -9.36 21.88
N ILE A 56 -4.41 -8.88 21.78
CA ILE A 56 -4.95 -8.00 20.75
C ILE A 56 -4.28 -6.60 20.79
N VAL A 57 -3.61 -6.24 21.88
CA VAL A 57 -3.08 -4.88 22.11
C VAL A 57 -1.94 -4.51 21.17
N GLY A 58 -1.07 -5.44 20.79
CA GLY A 58 0.03 -5.15 19.87
C GLY A 58 -0.48 -4.63 18.52
N SER A 59 -1.47 -5.31 17.94
CA SER A 59 -2.09 -4.90 16.68
C SER A 59 -2.96 -3.64 16.81
N SER A 60 -3.62 -3.47 17.96
CA SER A 60 -4.50 -2.31 18.22
C SER A 60 -3.70 -1.01 18.43
N VAL A 61 -2.57 -1.06 19.13
CA VAL A 61 -1.68 0.11 19.29
C VAL A 61 -1.04 0.50 17.97
N ALA A 62 -0.64 -0.48 17.17
CA ALA A 62 -0.10 -0.24 15.84
C ALA A 62 -1.14 0.41 14.91
N MET A 63 -2.37 -0.08 14.93
CA MET A 63 -3.49 0.48 14.17
C MET A 63 -3.87 1.89 14.65
N ALA A 64 -3.86 2.15 15.96
CA ALA A 64 -4.11 3.47 16.52
C ALA A 64 -3.05 4.50 16.10
N LYS A 65 -1.78 4.10 16.05
CA LYS A 65 -0.69 4.94 15.53
C LYS A 65 -0.88 5.27 14.05
N ASP A 66 -1.18 4.27 13.22
CA ASP A 66 -1.43 4.47 11.79
C ASP A 66 -2.63 5.39 11.54
N TRP A 67 -3.67 5.30 12.39
CA TRP A 67 -4.84 6.19 12.33
C TRP A 67 -4.49 7.62 12.76
N ALA A 68 -3.70 7.78 13.83
CA ALA A 68 -3.21 9.09 14.28
C ALA A 68 -2.33 9.77 13.21
N ASP A 69 -1.45 9.03 12.54
CA ASP A 69 -0.65 9.52 11.41
C ASP A 69 -1.56 9.97 10.25
N THR A 70 -2.60 9.19 9.94
CA THR A 70 -3.57 9.56 8.89
C THR A 70 -4.31 10.84 9.22
N ALA A 71 -4.81 10.96 10.47
CA ALA A 71 -5.49 12.17 10.93
C ALA A 71 -4.56 13.40 10.89
N ARG A 72 -3.31 13.25 11.30
CA ARG A 72 -2.31 14.32 11.24
C ARG A 72 -2.05 14.78 9.80
N ILE A 73 -1.87 13.85 8.86
CA ILE A 73 -1.65 14.17 7.45
C ILE A 73 -2.84 14.91 6.85
N LEU A 74 -4.08 14.54 7.22
CA LEU A 74 -5.30 15.19 6.75
C LEU A 74 -5.51 16.58 7.36
N LEU A 75 -5.14 16.77 8.63
CA LEU A 75 -5.31 18.05 9.35
C LEU A 75 -4.25 19.09 8.97
N PHE A 76 -3.06 18.65 8.50
CA PHE A 76 -1.97 19.53 8.10
C PHE A 76 -1.60 19.30 6.64
N PRO A 77 -2.43 19.77 5.70
CA PRO A 77 -2.14 19.69 4.28
C PRO A 77 -0.89 20.53 3.95
N GLY A 78 -0.11 20.06 2.99
CA GLY A 78 1.08 20.76 2.53
C GLY A 78 0.77 21.99 1.69
N THR A 79 1.85 22.67 1.29
CA THR A 79 1.79 23.87 0.44
C THR A 79 1.50 23.55 -1.03
N GLY A 80 1.32 22.27 -1.37
CA GLY A 80 1.11 21.80 -2.75
C GLY A 80 2.42 21.51 -3.48
N TRP A 81 2.29 21.27 -4.75
CA TRP A 81 3.38 20.99 -5.69
C TRP A 81 3.61 22.17 -6.63
N PRO A 82 4.83 22.38 -7.20
CA PRO A 82 6.01 21.50 -7.15
C PRO A 82 6.81 21.62 -5.86
N GLN A 83 7.55 20.54 -5.51
CA GLN A 83 8.48 20.52 -4.36
C GLN A 83 9.80 19.86 -4.76
N GLN A 84 10.89 20.32 -4.12
CA GLN A 84 12.18 19.67 -4.24
C GLN A 84 12.29 18.56 -3.19
N THR A 85 12.49 17.32 -3.64
CA THR A 85 12.54 16.15 -2.75
C THR A 85 13.91 15.92 -2.15
N GLY A 86 14.95 16.38 -2.82
CA GLY A 86 16.35 16.10 -2.47
C GLY A 86 16.85 14.75 -2.98
N VAL A 87 16.01 13.96 -3.65
CA VAL A 87 16.38 12.70 -4.30
C VAL A 87 16.72 12.98 -5.76
N MET A 88 17.99 12.87 -6.11
CA MET A 88 18.45 13.19 -7.47
C MET A 88 18.10 12.12 -8.49
N GLU A 89 18.17 10.86 -8.08
CA GLU A 89 17.84 9.69 -8.88
C GLU A 89 16.86 8.79 -8.12
N VAL A 90 15.68 8.59 -8.69
CA VAL A 90 14.63 7.74 -8.12
C VAL A 90 14.90 6.28 -8.47
N LYS A 91 15.34 5.49 -7.50
CA LYS A 91 15.58 4.04 -7.66
C LYS A 91 14.30 3.23 -7.52
N GLN A 92 13.48 3.59 -6.53
CA GLN A 92 12.18 2.95 -6.32
C GLN A 92 11.16 4.01 -5.87
N LEU A 93 9.92 3.78 -6.27
CA LEU A 93 8.79 4.62 -5.92
C LEU A 93 7.64 3.72 -5.48
N ALA A 94 7.06 4.00 -4.33
CA ALA A 94 5.92 3.24 -3.84
C ALA A 94 4.82 4.16 -3.32
N ALA A 95 3.60 3.90 -3.80
CA ALA A 95 2.41 4.57 -3.30
C ALA A 95 1.97 3.97 -1.96
N MET A 96 1.54 4.85 -1.05
CA MET A 96 0.91 4.49 0.21
C MET A 96 -0.40 5.26 0.37
N ASN A 97 -1.14 4.98 1.43
CA ASN A 97 -2.39 5.69 1.71
C ASN A 97 -2.11 7.19 1.98
N SER A 98 -2.66 8.07 1.13
CA SER A 98 -2.48 9.54 1.18
C SER A 98 -1.01 10.02 1.16
N SER A 99 -0.08 9.17 0.76
CA SER A 99 1.36 9.44 0.74
C SER A 99 2.08 8.57 -0.29
N PHE A 100 3.37 8.80 -0.45
CA PHE A 100 4.27 7.94 -1.21
C PHE A 100 5.67 7.99 -0.59
N VAL A 101 6.47 7.00 -0.89
CA VAL A 101 7.88 6.95 -0.54
C VAL A 101 8.73 6.89 -1.80
N GLU A 102 9.72 7.75 -1.83
CA GLU A 102 10.70 7.88 -2.90
C GLU A 102 12.06 7.41 -2.35
N LEU A 103 12.63 6.38 -2.94
CA LEU A 103 13.94 5.84 -2.59
C LEU A 103 14.98 6.32 -3.58
N GLY A 104 16.01 6.95 -3.08
CA GLY A 104 17.23 7.32 -3.79
C GLY A 104 18.42 6.46 -3.40
N GLU A 105 19.60 6.93 -3.71
CA GLU A 105 20.85 6.25 -3.40
C GLU A 105 21.20 6.29 -1.91
N GLU A 106 21.08 7.46 -1.28
CA GLU A 106 21.49 7.69 0.11
C GLU A 106 20.41 7.34 1.14
N GLY A 107 19.15 7.25 0.70
CA GLY A 107 18.02 7.00 1.59
C GLY A 107 16.68 7.24 0.93
N CYS A 108 15.66 7.41 1.73
CA CYS A 108 14.30 7.64 1.22
C CYS A 108 13.62 8.83 1.89
N VAL A 109 12.67 9.41 1.16
CA VAL A 109 11.83 10.51 1.62
C VAL A 109 10.37 10.12 1.48
N VAL A 110 9.60 10.39 2.52
CA VAL A 110 8.16 10.14 2.55
C VAL A 110 7.43 11.47 2.40
N TRP A 111 6.51 11.54 1.45
CA TRP A 111 5.72 12.72 1.15
C TRP A 111 4.23 12.43 1.25
N SER A 112 3.47 13.39 1.72
CA SER A 112 2.02 13.37 1.55
C SER A 112 1.67 13.67 0.08
N ARG A 113 0.49 13.27 -0.35
CA ARG A 113 -0.03 13.64 -1.69
C ARG A 113 -0.22 15.14 -1.88
N THR A 114 -0.26 15.91 -0.80
CA THR A 114 -0.43 17.36 -0.78
C THR A 114 0.89 18.14 -0.65
N GLY A 115 2.05 17.48 -0.80
CA GLY A 115 3.36 18.14 -0.81
C GLY A 115 3.94 18.42 0.58
N THR A 116 3.49 17.73 1.64
CA THR A 116 4.14 17.78 2.95
C THR A 116 5.19 16.69 3.04
N ARG A 117 6.41 17.07 3.41
CA ARG A 117 7.46 16.11 3.76
C ARG A 117 7.17 15.50 5.13
N LEU A 118 6.87 14.20 5.16
CA LEU A 118 6.48 13.49 6.37
C LEU A 118 7.67 12.90 7.12
N ASN A 119 8.63 12.34 6.37
CA ASN A 119 9.82 11.71 6.93
C ASN A 119 10.98 11.77 5.93
N SER A 120 12.20 11.69 6.45
CA SER A 120 13.42 11.61 5.64
C SER A 120 14.41 10.70 6.36
N ILE A 121 14.84 9.65 5.67
CA ILE A 121 15.61 8.57 6.23
C ILE A 121 16.89 8.41 5.43
N GLN A 122 18.01 8.65 6.07
CA GLN A 122 19.32 8.26 5.55
C GLN A 122 19.63 6.86 6.09
N SER A 123 19.83 5.90 5.22
CA SER A 123 20.00 4.50 5.62
C SER A 123 21.45 4.08 5.76
N GLY A 124 22.36 4.67 4.97
CA GLY A 124 23.73 4.19 4.85
C GLY A 124 23.85 2.80 4.24
N TYR A 125 22.79 2.26 3.65
CA TYR A 125 22.77 0.93 3.04
C TYR A 125 23.46 0.93 1.68
N ALA A 126 24.32 -0.05 1.43
CA ALA A 126 25.02 -0.16 0.16
C ALA A 126 24.08 -0.49 -1.02
N ARG A 127 23.01 -1.24 -0.75
CA ARG A 127 21.99 -1.62 -1.73
C ARG A 127 20.59 -1.43 -1.15
N PRO A 128 20.16 -0.18 -0.94
CA PRO A 128 18.87 0.09 -0.36
C PRO A 128 17.75 -0.40 -1.27
N ALA A 129 16.74 -1.04 -0.69
CA ALA A 129 15.52 -1.46 -1.35
C ALA A 129 14.34 -1.26 -0.40
N LEU A 130 13.15 -1.06 -0.96
CA LEU A 130 11.94 -0.90 -0.18
C LEU A 130 10.80 -1.79 -0.67
N ALA A 131 9.90 -2.13 0.27
CA ALA A 131 8.60 -2.69 -0.05
C ALA A 131 7.55 -2.01 0.84
N ALA A 132 6.44 -1.58 0.25
CA ALA A 132 5.43 -0.79 0.93
C ALA A 132 4.07 -1.48 0.94
N GLY A 133 3.39 -1.38 2.08
CA GLY A 133 1.94 -1.56 2.22
C GLY A 133 1.25 -0.20 2.32
N LYS A 134 -0.02 -0.17 2.74
CA LYS A 134 -0.80 1.08 2.79
C LYS A 134 -0.26 2.14 3.74
N ASN A 135 0.20 1.75 4.94
CA ASN A 135 0.56 2.70 6.01
C ASN A 135 2.00 2.56 6.49
N ARG A 136 2.69 1.52 6.06
CA ARG A 136 4.04 1.16 6.49
C ARG A 136 4.84 0.68 5.31
N PHE A 137 6.15 0.79 5.43
CA PHE A 137 7.10 0.21 4.48
C PHE A 137 8.31 -0.36 5.21
N VAL A 138 8.97 -1.29 4.58
CA VAL A 138 10.26 -1.80 5.01
C VAL A 138 11.33 -1.23 4.09
N LEU A 139 12.36 -0.64 4.69
CA LEU A 139 13.60 -0.27 4.04
C LEU A 139 14.66 -1.29 4.46
N TYR A 140 15.29 -1.96 3.53
CA TYR A 140 16.25 -3.02 3.82
C TYR A 140 17.50 -2.94 2.93
N ASN A 141 18.60 -3.46 3.45
CA ASN A 141 19.85 -3.58 2.70
C ASN A 141 19.85 -4.91 1.95
N ARG A 142 19.69 -4.87 0.61
CA ARG A 142 19.75 -6.07 -0.22
C ARG A 142 21.17 -6.65 -0.19
N SER A 143 21.31 -7.96 0.02
CA SER A 143 22.57 -8.66 0.28
C SER A 143 23.31 -8.21 1.55
N GLY A 144 22.66 -7.43 2.39
CA GLY A 144 23.02 -7.16 3.80
C GLY A 144 22.00 -7.81 4.72
N ASN A 145 22.11 -7.61 6.00
CA ASN A 145 21.27 -8.26 7.00
C ASN A 145 20.40 -7.29 7.81
N GLU A 146 20.39 -6.02 7.47
CA GLU A 146 19.66 -5.00 8.21
C GLU A 146 18.37 -4.59 7.50
N LEU A 147 17.31 -4.41 8.28
CA LEU A 147 16.05 -3.86 7.83
C LEU A 147 15.46 -2.89 8.87
N ARG A 148 14.66 -1.95 8.37
CA ARG A 148 13.89 -1.00 9.16
C ARG A 148 12.45 -1.01 8.69
N VAL A 149 11.51 -1.11 9.63
CA VAL A 149 10.09 -0.93 9.36
C VAL A 149 9.70 0.46 9.80
N GLU A 150 9.18 1.21 8.86
CA GLU A 150 8.81 2.62 9.04
C GLU A 150 7.31 2.78 8.87
N SER A 151 6.71 3.66 9.67
CA SER A 151 5.44 4.28 9.32
C SER A 151 5.70 5.46 8.38
N ARG A 152 4.66 6.17 8.02
CA ARG A 152 4.80 7.38 7.19
C ARG A 152 5.59 8.49 7.88
N THR A 153 5.68 8.50 9.21
CA THR A 153 6.24 9.62 10.00
C THR A 153 7.35 9.22 10.95
N GLN A 154 7.53 7.93 11.25
CA GLN A 154 8.49 7.48 12.27
C GLN A 154 8.98 6.05 12.05
N ASN A 155 10.14 5.75 12.60
CA ASN A 155 10.64 4.38 12.72
C ASN A 155 9.77 3.58 13.71
N LEU A 156 9.40 2.36 13.32
CA LEU A 156 8.66 1.44 14.18
C LEU A 156 9.59 0.37 14.75
N TYR A 157 10.43 -0.23 13.90
CA TYR A 157 11.33 -1.30 14.27
C TYR A 157 12.60 -1.25 13.43
N THR A 158 13.71 -1.64 14.03
CA THR A 158 14.97 -1.96 13.33
C THR A 158 15.36 -3.37 13.74
N LYS A 159 15.72 -4.20 12.77
CA LYS A 159 16.07 -5.59 12.99
C LYS A 159 17.27 -5.99 12.15
N THR A 160 18.18 -6.72 12.76
CA THR A 160 19.28 -7.41 12.08
C THR A 160 18.90 -8.87 11.93
N MET A 161 18.95 -9.38 10.73
CA MET A 161 18.71 -10.79 10.40
C MET A 161 20.01 -11.58 10.57
N GLU A 162 19.90 -12.88 10.75
CA GLU A 162 21.07 -13.77 10.86
C GLU A 162 21.85 -13.87 9.53
N ASN A 163 21.09 -13.89 8.41
CA ASN A 163 21.63 -14.05 7.08
C ASN A 163 21.25 -12.88 6.18
N SER A 164 21.92 -12.77 5.02
CA SER A 164 21.70 -11.72 4.03
C SER A 164 20.27 -11.70 3.53
N ILE A 165 19.65 -10.52 3.49
CA ILE A 165 18.29 -10.30 2.99
C ILE A 165 18.34 -10.20 1.47
N THR A 166 17.55 -11.01 0.79
CA THR A 166 17.44 -10.97 -0.67
C THR A 166 16.20 -10.21 -1.13
N LEU A 167 15.07 -10.36 -0.42
CA LEU A 167 13.79 -9.80 -0.80
C LEU A 167 12.90 -9.56 0.42
N CYS A 168 12.14 -8.47 0.39
CA CYS A 168 11.06 -8.22 1.35
C CYS A 168 9.75 -7.88 0.65
N ALA A 169 8.63 -8.15 1.32
CA ALA A 169 7.31 -7.65 0.94
C ALA A 169 6.55 -7.20 2.19
N MET A 170 5.72 -6.17 2.03
CA MET A 170 4.89 -5.61 3.11
C MET A 170 3.42 -5.69 2.73
N ALA A 171 2.60 -6.25 3.61
CA ALA A 171 1.15 -6.28 3.46
C ALA A 171 0.51 -4.96 3.91
N ASP A 172 -0.71 -4.70 3.47
CA ASP A 172 -1.50 -3.52 3.85
C ASP A 172 -1.77 -3.42 5.36
N ASN A 173 -1.85 -4.56 6.05
CA ASN A 173 -2.03 -4.65 7.50
C ASN A 173 -0.71 -4.56 8.30
N GLY A 174 0.44 -4.39 7.61
CA GLY A 174 1.76 -4.27 8.21
C GLY A 174 2.46 -5.62 8.47
N THR A 175 1.91 -6.74 7.99
CA THR A 175 2.61 -8.03 8.00
C THR A 175 3.81 -7.96 7.04
N LEU A 176 4.97 -8.43 7.48
CA LEU A 176 6.23 -8.36 6.75
C LEU A 176 6.72 -9.75 6.37
N ALA A 177 6.99 -9.98 5.10
CA ALA A 177 7.73 -11.15 4.62
C ALA A 177 9.18 -10.77 4.32
N VAL A 178 10.10 -11.60 4.76
CA VAL A 178 11.55 -11.43 4.57
C VAL A 178 12.12 -12.74 4.04
N VAL A 179 12.78 -12.68 2.90
CA VAL A 179 13.57 -13.78 2.34
C VAL A 179 15.04 -13.53 2.64
N THR A 180 15.69 -14.51 3.20
CA THR A 180 17.13 -14.49 3.46
C THR A 180 17.81 -15.66 2.76
N GLU A 181 19.10 -15.52 2.50
CA GLU A 181 19.96 -16.66 2.21
C GLU A 181 19.85 -17.70 3.32
N ASP A 182 20.04 -18.96 2.99
CA ASP A 182 20.05 -20.07 3.95
C ASP A 182 21.12 -21.11 3.53
N PRO A 183 22.15 -21.35 4.34
CA PRO A 183 23.26 -22.24 3.96
C PRO A 183 22.85 -23.67 3.62
N GLY A 184 21.69 -24.13 4.06
CA GLY A 184 21.20 -25.51 3.85
C GLY A 184 20.06 -25.63 2.84
N SER A 185 19.61 -24.53 2.24
CA SER A 185 18.46 -24.52 1.33
C SER A 185 18.62 -23.46 0.25
N ALA A 186 17.68 -23.38 -0.70
CA ALA A 186 17.70 -22.34 -1.73
C ALA A 186 17.47 -20.95 -1.13
N ALA A 187 16.62 -20.83 -0.12
CA ALA A 187 16.34 -19.61 0.63
C ALA A 187 15.49 -19.93 1.85
N ARG A 188 15.40 -18.98 2.77
CA ARG A 188 14.47 -19.03 3.90
C ARG A 188 13.52 -17.84 3.89
N LEU A 189 12.24 -18.13 3.82
CA LEU A 189 11.17 -17.15 3.93
C LEU A 189 10.65 -17.13 5.37
N ARG A 190 10.69 -15.96 6.00
CA ARG A 190 10.04 -15.71 7.30
C ARG A 190 8.97 -14.64 7.17
N VAL A 191 7.85 -14.84 7.82
CA VAL A 191 6.78 -13.85 7.87
C VAL A 191 6.57 -13.40 9.30
N TYR A 192 6.51 -12.09 9.50
CA TYR A 192 6.33 -11.45 10.79
C TYR A 192 5.01 -10.69 10.82
N SER A 193 4.36 -10.68 11.99
CA SER A 193 3.20 -9.83 12.24
C SER A 193 3.58 -8.33 12.24
N SER A 194 2.59 -7.46 12.30
CA SER A 194 2.79 -6.01 12.44
C SER A 194 3.50 -5.61 13.75
N SER A 195 3.62 -6.51 14.73
CA SER A 195 4.38 -6.38 15.99
C SER A 195 5.73 -7.10 15.95
N MET A 196 6.15 -7.62 14.81
CA MET A 196 7.40 -8.36 14.58
C MET A 196 7.45 -9.74 15.28
N GLU A 197 6.31 -10.33 15.59
CA GLU A 197 6.20 -11.74 15.99
C GLU A 197 6.28 -12.64 14.75
N GLN A 198 7.04 -13.72 14.81
CA GLN A 198 7.17 -14.65 13.69
C GLN A 198 5.91 -15.49 13.52
N LEU A 199 5.26 -15.36 12.37
CA LEU A 199 4.04 -16.11 12.02
C LEU A 199 4.36 -17.36 11.20
N LEU A 200 5.40 -17.31 10.36
CA LEU A 200 5.77 -18.38 9.43
C LEU A 200 7.28 -18.45 9.28
N SER A 201 7.81 -19.66 9.12
CA SER A 201 9.15 -19.91 8.61
C SER A 201 9.09 -21.08 7.62
N TRP A 202 9.52 -20.83 6.39
CA TRP A 202 9.59 -21.83 5.31
C TRP A 202 10.99 -21.83 4.72
N SER A 203 11.66 -22.97 4.80
CA SER A 203 12.92 -23.22 4.09
C SER A 203 12.61 -23.81 2.71
N LEU A 204 12.91 -23.05 1.66
CA LEU A 204 12.70 -23.48 0.28
C LEU A 204 13.83 -24.39 -0.13
N THR A 205 13.50 -25.56 -0.67
CA THR A 205 14.46 -26.48 -1.26
C THR A 205 14.93 -25.98 -2.64
N ILE A 206 15.96 -26.60 -3.21
CA ILE A 206 16.41 -26.31 -4.59
C ILE A 206 15.28 -26.55 -5.60
N ALA A 207 14.44 -27.57 -5.35
CA ALA A 207 13.29 -27.87 -6.20
C ALA A 207 12.20 -26.82 -6.12
N ASP A 208 11.97 -26.23 -4.93
CA ASP A 208 11.04 -25.11 -4.76
C ASP A 208 11.53 -23.86 -5.50
N GLY A 209 12.83 -23.61 -5.46
CA GLY A 209 13.50 -22.51 -6.09
C GLY A 209 13.80 -21.33 -5.16
N THR A 210 14.46 -20.31 -5.71
CA THR A 210 14.79 -19.06 -5.00
C THR A 210 13.71 -18.02 -5.25
N PRO A 211 13.08 -17.43 -4.21
CA PRO A 211 12.06 -16.41 -4.37
C PRO A 211 12.54 -15.15 -5.09
N LEU A 212 11.85 -14.77 -6.16
CA LEU A 212 12.09 -13.54 -6.93
C LEU A 212 11.03 -12.48 -6.69
N ARG A 213 9.78 -12.89 -6.41
CA ARG A 213 8.66 -11.98 -6.17
C ARG A 213 7.80 -12.52 -5.04
N LEU A 214 7.28 -11.58 -4.27
CA LEU A 214 6.33 -11.83 -3.17
C LEU A 214 5.17 -10.87 -3.28
N ALA A 215 3.96 -11.34 -3.03
CA ALA A 215 2.77 -10.50 -3.01
C ALA A 215 1.80 -10.99 -1.92
N PHE A 216 1.44 -10.11 -0.99
CA PHE A 216 0.41 -10.42 -0.01
C PHE A 216 -0.98 -10.26 -0.61
N SER A 217 -1.91 -11.10 -0.18
CA SER A 217 -3.34 -10.91 -0.45
C SER A 217 -3.85 -9.60 0.15
N PRO A 218 -4.94 -9.02 -0.36
CA PRO A 218 -5.47 -7.74 0.14
C PRO A 218 -5.81 -7.75 1.64
N ASP A 219 -6.14 -8.90 2.21
CA ASP A 219 -6.40 -9.09 3.64
C ASP A 219 -5.13 -9.39 4.47
N GLY A 220 -3.98 -9.57 3.81
CA GLY A 220 -2.70 -9.89 4.44
C GLY A 220 -2.60 -11.27 5.07
N ARG A 221 -3.55 -12.18 4.78
CA ARG A 221 -3.60 -13.53 5.38
C ARG A 221 -2.90 -14.59 4.54
N ARG A 222 -2.70 -14.31 3.24
CA ARG A 222 -2.02 -15.20 2.32
C ARG A 222 -0.88 -14.48 1.63
N LEU A 223 0.15 -15.25 1.28
CA LEU A 223 1.32 -14.78 0.57
C LEU A 223 1.50 -15.57 -0.71
N ALA A 224 1.52 -14.91 -1.85
CA ALA A 224 1.96 -15.48 -3.11
C ALA A 224 3.48 -15.37 -3.23
N VAL A 225 4.13 -16.42 -3.71
CA VAL A 225 5.57 -16.52 -3.87
C VAL A 225 5.87 -17.01 -5.28
N ALA A 226 6.70 -16.29 -6.02
CA ALA A 226 7.27 -16.74 -7.28
C ALA A 226 8.75 -17.09 -7.05
N ALA A 227 9.09 -18.36 -7.18
CA ALA A 227 10.43 -18.87 -6.92
C ALA A 227 11.03 -19.49 -8.19
N VAL A 228 12.22 -19.02 -8.58
CA VAL A 228 12.90 -19.50 -9.78
C VAL A 228 13.76 -20.72 -9.48
N THR A 229 13.69 -21.71 -10.34
CA THR A 229 14.52 -22.90 -10.29
C THR A 229 14.97 -23.30 -11.72
N VAL A 230 15.75 -24.34 -11.84
CA VAL A 230 16.14 -24.94 -13.13
C VAL A 230 15.56 -26.34 -13.21
N ASN A 231 14.77 -26.58 -14.24
CA ASN A 231 14.22 -27.92 -14.54
C ASN A 231 14.58 -28.33 -15.99
N GLY A 232 15.20 -29.45 -16.13
CA GLY A 232 15.65 -29.95 -17.46
C GLY A 232 16.60 -28.98 -18.20
N GLY A 233 17.40 -28.20 -17.47
CA GLY A 233 18.32 -27.20 -18.05
C GLY A 233 17.64 -25.88 -18.44
N GLN A 234 16.34 -25.73 -18.22
CA GLN A 234 15.61 -24.51 -18.49
C GLN A 234 15.23 -23.81 -17.20
N MET A 235 15.25 -22.46 -17.23
CA MET A 235 14.76 -21.63 -16.15
C MET A 235 13.23 -21.72 -16.06
N VAL A 236 12.72 -22.05 -14.89
CA VAL A 236 11.29 -22.18 -14.59
C VAL A 236 10.99 -21.41 -13.30
N THR A 237 9.88 -20.71 -13.25
CA THR A 237 9.37 -20.12 -12.03
C THR A 237 8.19 -20.93 -11.51
N ASN A 238 8.29 -21.40 -10.28
CA ASN A 238 7.21 -22.01 -9.53
C ASN A 238 6.42 -20.94 -8.79
N PHE A 239 5.10 -21.00 -8.84
CA PHE A 239 4.19 -20.09 -8.15
C PHE A 239 3.50 -20.81 -7.02
N TYR A 240 3.65 -20.28 -5.80
CA TYR A 240 3.07 -20.84 -4.59
C TYR A 240 2.11 -19.83 -3.93
N VAL A 241 1.18 -20.36 -3.18
CA VAL A 241 0.41 -19.60 -2.20
C VAL A 241 0.58 -20.25 -0.83
N VAL A 242 0.82 -19.41 0.19
CA VAL A 242 0.91 -19.84 1.59
C VAL A 242 -0.18 -19.13 2.38
N THR A 243 -1.03 -19.90 3.06
CA THR A 243 -1.96 -19.37 4.05
C THR A 243 -1.24 -19.28 5.39
N LEU A 244 -1.06 -18.07 5.93
CA LEU A 244 -0.20 -17.84 7.09
C LEU A 244 -0.64 -18.61 8.34
N ALA A 245 -1.93 -18.84 8.50
CA ALA A 245 -2.46 -19.62 9.64
C ALA A 245 -2.20 -21.13 9.54
N GLN A 246 -2.02 -21.66 8.31
CA GLN A 246 -1.80 -23.09 8.05
C GLN A 246 -0.31 -23.41 7.91
N GLY A 247 0.45 -22.49 7.32
CA GLY A 247 1.89 -22.62 7.15
C GLY A 247 2.35 -23.43 5.95
N ASP A 248 1.48 -24.19 5.32
CA ASP A 248 1.82 -25.07 4.21
C ASP A 248 1.75 -24.35 2.86
N PRO A 249 2.84 -24.37 2.05
CA PRO A 249 2.84 -23.82 0.71
C PRO A 249 2.09 -24.73 -0.26
N MET A 250 1.22 -24.16 -1.06
CA MET A 250 0.51 -24.85 -2.14
C MET A 250 1.05 -24.37 -3.48
N LEU A 251 1.49 -25.27 -4.32
CA LEU A 251 1.89 -24.99 -5.70
C LEU A 251 0.66 -24.65 -6.54
N LEU A 252 0.64 -23.49 -7.17
CA LEU A 252 -0.39 -23.05 -8.11
C LEU A 252 -0.13 -23.53 -9.53
N GLY A 253 1.13 -23.52 -9.92
CA GLY A 253 1.60 -23.85 -11.25
C GLY A 253 3.03 -23.37 -11.48
N SER A 254 3.52 -23.54 -12.69
CA SER A 254 4.88 -23.12 -13.09
C SER A 254 4.82 -22.39 -14.44
N GLY A 255 5.73 -21.42 -14.61
CA GLY A 255 5.91 -20.67 -15.85
C GLY A 255 7.35 -20.76 -16.36
N SER A 256 7.53 -20.67 -17.67
CA SER A 256 8.84 -20.62 -18.31
C SER A 256 9.50 -19.24 -18.07
N GLY A 257 10.80 -19.23 -17.79
CA GLY A 257 11.56 -18.01 -17.55
C GLY A 257 11.44 -17.47 -16.12
N ALA A 258 11.89 -16.22 -15.93
CA ALA A 258 11.86 -15.55 -14.64
C ALA A 258 10.54 -14.77 -14.43
N ALA A 259 10.02 -14.78 -13.21
CA ALA A 259 8.87 -13.94 -12.86
C ALA A 259 9.26 -12.47 -12.85
N GLN A 260 8.66 -11.69 -13.75
CA GLN A 260 8.78 -10.23 -13.85
C GLN A 260 7.83 -9.53 -12.88
N TRP A 261 6.62 -10.07 -12.70
CA TRP A 261 5.57 -9.51 -11.88
C TRP A 261 4.80 -10.60 -11.12
N LEU A 262 4.34 -10.24 -9.92
CA LEU A 262 3.43 -11.05 -9.13
C LEU A 262 2.54 -10.11 -8.31
N SER A 263 1.23 -10.23 -8.43
CA SER A 263 0.28 -9.42 -7.64
C SER A 263 -1.05 -10.14 -7.47
N TRP A 264 -1.77 -9.77 -6.41
CA TRP A 264 -3.17 -10.15 -6.26
C TRP A 264 -4.05 -9.14 -7.00
N THR A 265 -4.91 -9.64 -7.88
CA THR A 265 -5.91 -8.84 -8.61
C THR A 265 -7.30 -8.91 -7.99
N GLY A 266 -7.38 -9.52 -6.82
CA GLY A 266 -8.59 -9.69 -6.01
C GLY A 266 -8.33 -10.66 -4.86
N SER A 267 -9.37 -11.04 -4.12
CA SER A 267 -9.19 -11.96 -2.98
C SER A 267 -8.85 -13.39 -3.41
N GLN A 268 -9.18 -13.82 -4.61
CA GLN A 268 -9.01 -15.19 -5.10
C GLN A 268 -8.20 -15.30 -6.40
N SER A 269 -7.64 -14.21 -6.89
CA SER A 269 -6.96 -14.18 -8.18
C SER A 269 -5.55 -13.61 -8.02
N ILE A 270 -4.57 -14.28 -8.61
CA ILE A 270 -3.15 -13.93 -8.58
C ILE A 270 -2.68 -13.80 -10.02
N LEU A 271 -2.19 -12.63 -10.39
CA LEU A 271 -1.53 -12.37 -11.65
C LEU A 271 -0.04 -12.63 -11.51
N ALA A 272 0.48 -13.49 -12.34
CA ALA A 272 1.90 -13.76 -12.50
C ALA A 272 2.32 -13.47 -13.94
N VAL A 273 3.42 -12.75 -14.14
CA VAL A 273 3.94 -12.46 -15.47
C VAL A 273 5.39 -12.90 -15.55
N CYS A 274 5.67 -13.79 -16.50
CA CYS A 274 7.01 -14.25 -16.87
C CYS A 274 7.50 -13.53 -18.12
N ASP A 275 8.60 -14.00 -18.68
CA ASP A 275 9.29 -13.37 -19.83
C ASP A 275 8.42 -13.27 -21.09
N SER A 276 7.45 -14.18 -21.28
CA SER A 276 6.65 -14.28 -22.50
C SER A 276 5.15 -14.47 -22.27
N ARG A 277 4.72 -14.59 -21.00
CA ARG A 277 3.34 -14.97 -20.67
C ARG A 277 2.85 -14.32 -19.37
N ALA A 278 1.66 -13.77 -19.40
CA ALA A 278 0.90 -13.40 -18.23
C ALA A 278 -0.13 -14.49 -17.91
N VAL A 279 -0.22 -14.90 -16.65
CA VAL A 279 -1.11 -15.98 -16.21
C VAL A 279 -1.90 -15.52 -14.99
N LEU A 280 -3.18 -15.77 -15.00
CA LEU A 280 -4.09 -15.56 -13.89
C LEU A 280 -4.36 -16.90 -13.19
N TYR A 281 -3.86 -17.04 -11.96
CA TYR A 281 -4.12 -18.22 -11.14
C TYR A 281 -5.29 -18.00 -10.19
N ASN A 282 -6.01 -19.09 -9.90
CA ASN A 282 -6.89 -19.13 -8.75
C ASN A 282 -6.05 -19.39 -7.48
N ALA A 283 -6.32 -18.66 -6.40
CA ALA A 283 -5.63 -18.84 -5.14
C ALA A 283 -5.86 -20.23 -4.47
N SER A 284 -6.82 -21.00 -4.95
CA SER A 284 -7.07 -22.41 -4.58
C SER A 284 -6.40 -23.43 -5.51
N GLY A 285 -5.59 -22.96 -6.47
CA GLY A 285 -4.89 -23.75 -7.47
C GLY A 285 -5.46 -23.66 -8.87
N GLY A 286 -4.60 -23.84 -9.85
CA GLY A 286 -4.93 -23.89 -11.27
C GLY A 286 -4.96 -22.54 -12.00
N GLU A 287 -4.63 -22.61 -13.26
CA GLU A 287 -4.68 -21.49 -14.20
C GLU A 287 -6.13 -21.19 -14.60
N ARG A 288 -6.52 -19.92 -14.59
CA ARG A 288 -7.83 -19.44 -15.03
C ARG A 288 -7.81 -18.87 -16.44
N ALA A 289 -6.78 -18.11 -16.72
CA ALA A 289 -6.59 -17.40 -17.99
C ALA A 289 -5.14 -17.11 -18.22
N ALA A 290 -4.76 -16.92 -19.47
CA ALA A 290 -3.43 -16.47 -19.84
C ALA A 290 -3.47 -15.57 -21.06
N TYR A 291 -2.45 -14.71 -21.14
CA TYR A 291 -2.12 -13.90 -22.30
C TYR A 291 -0.67 -14.17 -22.70
N ASP A 292 -0.48 -14.61 -23.95
CA ASP A 292 0.84 -14.94 -24.50
C ASP A 292 1.36 -13.75 -25.33
N PHE A 293 2.61 -13.34 -25.07
CA PHE A 293 3.29 -12.29 -25.79
C PHE A 293 4.69 -12.72 -26.26
N THR A 294 4.81 -14.00 -26.58
CA THR A 294 6.06 -14.59 -27.11
C THR A 294 6.61 -13.77 -28.29
N GLY A 295 7.92 -13.53 -28.29
CA GLY A 295 8.60 -12.70 -29.28
C GLY A 295 8.60 -11.20 -28.97
N GLN A 296 7.99 -10.79 -27.85
CA GLN A 296 8.02 -9.43 -27.36
C GLN A 296 8.68 -9.37 -25.98
N THR A 297 9.23 -8.22 -25.63
CA THR A 297 9.86 -7.99 -24.31
C THR A 297 8.97 -7.13 -23.46
N LEU A 298 8.67 -7.58 -22.24
CA LEU A 298 7.97 -6.76 -21.26
C LEU A 298 8.87 -5.60 -20.80
N ARG A 299 8.43 -4.38 -21.00
CA ARG A 299 9.11 -3.17 -20.52
C ARG A 299 8.59 -2.75 -19.15
N ASP A 300 7.27 -2.72 -19.01
CA ASP A 300 6.62 -2.34 -17.76
C ASP A 300 5.21 -2.92 -17.68
N ILE A 301 4.65 -2.95 -16.49
CA ILE A 301 3.30 -3.45 -16.20
C ILE A 301 2.63 -2.58 -15.15
N SER A 302 1.36 -2.34 -15.33
CA SER A 302 0.51 -1.69 -14.35
C SER A 302 -0.77 -2.48 -14.13
N VAL A 303 -1.15 -2.62 -12.87
CA VAL A 303 -2.42 -3.26 -12.47
C VAL A 303 -3.21 -2.22 -11.69
N ASP A 304 -4.43 -1.94 -12.11
CA ASP A 304 -5.31 -1.00 -11.42
C ASP A 304 -6.00 -1.62 -10.20
N ALA A 305 -6.68 -0.78 -9.41
CA ALA A 305 -7.40 -1.23 -8.22
C ALA A 305 -8.56 -2.20 -8.52
N SER A 306 -9.02 -2.27 -9.78
CA SER A 306 -10.06 -3.18 -10.25
C SER A 306 -9.49 -4.53 -10.72
N GLY A 307 -8.17 -4.64 -10.82
CA GLY A 307 -7.46 -5.83 -11.30
C GLY A 307 -7.30 -5.88 -12.83
N ASN A 308 -7.61 -4.80 -13.54
CA ASN A 308 -7.29 -4.69 -14.95
C ASN A 308 -5.80 -4.41 -15.13
N THR A 309 -5.22 -4.94 -16.19
CA THR A 309 -3.80 -4.92 -16.42
C THR A 309 -3.45 -4.12 -17.68
N ALA A 310 -2.38 -3.38 -17.64
CA ALA A 310 -1.77 -2.77 -18.81
C ALA A 310 -0.33 -3.28 -18.94
N LEU A 311 0.02 -3.82 -20.09
CA LEU A 311 1.37 -4.27 -20.43
C LEU A 311 1.98 -3.29 -21.42
N LEU A 312 3.22 -2.88 -21.16
CA LEU A 312 4.05 -2.18 -22.14
C LEU A 312 5.02 -3.17 -22.73
N LEU A 313 4.81 -3.54 -23.97
CA LEU A 313 5.58 -4.55 -24.70
C LEU A 313 6.44 -3.90 -25.79
N ALA A 314 7.62 -4.44 -26.01
CA ALA A 314 8.53 -3.97 -27.06
C ALA A 314 8.90 -5.10 -28.02
N SER A 315 8.94 -4.78 -29.31
CA SER A 315 9.48 -5.63 -30.38
C SER A 315 10.46 -4.79 -31.22
N GLY A 316 11.76 -4.96 -30.95
CA GLY A 316 12.78 -4.06 -31.52
C GLY A 316 12.62 -2.63 -31.01
N GLN A 317 12.40 -1.70 -31.93
CA GLN A 317 12.17 -0.28 -31.61
C GLN A 317 10.68 0.08 -31.43
N LEU A 318 9.77 -0.84 -31.77
CA LEU A 318 8.35 -0.63 -31.65
C LEU A 318 7.88 -0.95 -30.24
N CYS A 319 7.08 -0.07 -29.67
CA CYS A 319 6.40 -0.29 -28.41
C CYS A 319 4.89 -0.37 -28.61
N GLN A 320 4.25 -1.24 -27.87
CA GLN A 320 2.79 -1.32 -27.83
C GLN A 320 2.29 -1.41 -26.39
N ALA A 321 1.18 -0.74 -26.14
CA ALA A 321 0.42 -0.87 -24.90
C ALA A 321 -0.72 -1.86 -25.13
N VAL A 322 -0.78 -2.89 -24.30
CA VAL A 322 -1.85 -3.91 -24.34
C VAL A 322 -2.70 -3.75 -23.10
N MET A 323 -3.97 -3.45 -23.29
CA MET A 323 -4.97 -3.32 -22.24
C MET A 323 -5.67 -4.66 -22.06
N LEU A 324 -5.57 -5.23 -20.87
CA LEU A 324 -6.19 -6.51 -20.50
C LEU A 324 -7.22 -6.28 -19.39
N GLY A 325 -8.36 -6.90 -19.53
CA GLY A 325 -9.38 -6.96 -18.51
C GLY A 325 -8.97 -7.85 -17.33
N ARG A 326 -9.83 -7.95 -16.34
CA ARG A 326 -9.60 -8.73 -15.11
C ARG A 326 -9.40 -10.24 -15.34
N ASP A 327 -9.84 -10.75 -16.47
CA ASP A 327 -9.74 -12.15 -16.92
C ASP A 327 -8.63 -12.33 -17.97
N LEU A 328 -7.77 -11.33 -18.16
CA LEU A 328 -6.73 -11.24 -19.19
C LEU A 328 -7.27 -11.26 -20.64
N GLY A 329 -8.56 -11.07 -20.83
CA GLY A 329 -9.09 -10.77 -22.16
C GLY A 329 -8.54 -9.45 -22.70
N VAL A 330 -8.13 -9.44 -23.97
CA VAL A 330 -7.60 -8.23 -24.61
C VAL A 330 -8.73 -7.24 -24.83
N GLU A 331 -8.67 -6.07 -24.18
CA GLU A 331 -9.58 -4.96 -24.39
C GLU A 331 -9.12 -4.12 -25.57
N ASN A 332 -7.83 -3.83 -25.64
CA ASN A 332 -7.23 -3.06 -26.71
C ASN A 332 -5.72 -3.30 -26.84
N THR A 333 -5.19 -3.03 -28.03
CA THR A 333 -3.75 -3.01 -28.31
C THR A 333 -3.44 -1.79 -29.19
N THR A 334 -2.57 -0.92 -28.69
CA THR A 334 -2.21 0.34 -29.37
C THR A 334 -0.71 0.45 -29.53
N GLN A 335 -0.26 0.82 -30.72
CA GLN A 335 1.13 1.21 -30.91
C GLN A 335 1.39 2.55 -30.23
N VAL A 336 2.46 2.63 -29.48
CA VAL A 336 2.80 3.82 -28.67
C VAL A 336 4.25 4.24 -28.93
N GLN A 337 4.56 5.48 -28.59
CA GLN A 337 5.94 5.96 -28.64
C GLN A 337 6.84 5.14 -27.70
N ALA A 338 8.15 5.16 -27.94
CA ALA A 338 9.12 4.54 -27.05
C ALA A 338 8.96 5.08 -25.63
N SER A 339 8.49 4.22 -24.75
CA SER A 339 8.11 4.57 -23.38
C SER A 339 8.81 3.62 -22.39
N ASN A 340 9.07 4.11 -21.20
CA ASN A 340 9.78 3.37 -20.14
C ASN A 340 8.83 2.89 -19.05
N ARG A 341 7.67 3.54 -18.89
CA ARG A 341 6.67 3.20 -17.86
C ARG A 341 5.26 3.32 -18.42
N ILE A 342 4.37 2.48 -17.90
CA ILE A 342 2.95 2.55 -18.13
C ILE A 342 2.22 2.56 -16.78
N VAL A 343 1.23 3.44 -16.61
CA VAL A 343 0.38 3.47 -15.42
C VAL A 343 -1.07 3.53 -15.84
N ARG A 344 -1.84 2.50 -15.51
CA ARG A 344 -3.30 2.46 -15.73
C ARG A 344 -4.02 3.09 -14.54
N ALA A 345 -4.96 3.98 -14.82
CA ALA A 345 -5.79 4.66 -13.82
C ALA A 345 -7.25 4.73 -14.28
N GLY A 346 -7.99 3.63 -14.10
CA GLY A 346 -9.37 3.47 -14.58
C GLY A 346 -9.43 3.37 -16.10
N ASP A 347 -10.15 4.32 -16.74
CA ASP A 347 -10.39 4.35 -18.19
C ASP A 347 -9.28 5.05 -18.97
N THR A 348 -8.21 5.45 -18.31
CA THR A 348 -7.05 6.09 -18.92
C THR A 348 -5.76 5.36 -18.54
N PHE A 349 -4.73 5.53 -19.36
CA PHE A 349 -3.38 5.12 -19.04
C PHE A 349 -2.38 6.20 -19.42
N TYR A 350 -1.30 6.25 -18.67
CA TYR A 350 -0.24 7.23 -18.86
C TYR A 350 1.03 6.51 -19.26
N LEU A 351 1.71 7.06 -20.25
CA LEU A 351 3.01 6.62 -20.71
C LEU A 351 4.06 7.63 -20.31
N LEU A 352 5.15 7.15 -19.73
CA LEU A 352 6.31 7.97 -19.44
C LEU A 352 7.33 7.76 -20.55
N THR A 353 7.55 8.79 -21.34
CA THR A 353 8.58 8.84 -22.37
C THR A 353 9.85 9.50 -21.83
N ASP A 354 10.92 9.53 -22.60
CA ASP A 354 12.16 10.23 -22.19
C ASP A 354 11.99 11.74 -22.07
N THR A 355 10.98 12.32 -22.70
CA THR A 355 10.77 13.77 -22.80
C THR A 355 9.49 14.27 -22.15
N GLY A 356 8.60 13.37 -21.72
CA GLY A 356 7.32 13.81 -21.16
C GLY A 356 6.36 12.69 -20.79
N VAL A 357 5.10 13.05 -20.70
CA VAL A 357 3.99 12.14 -20.38
C VAL A 357 2.94 12.24 -21.48
N GLU A 358 2.47 11.10 -21.94
CA GLU A 358 1.33 10.96 -22.82
C GLU A 358 0.18 10.29 -22.06
N CYS A 359 -1.02 10.84 -22.20
CA CYS A 359 -2.25 10.26 -21.66
C CYS A 359 -3.09 9.72 -22.80
N LEU A 360 -3.48 8.47 -22.70
CA LEU A 360 -4.37 7.82 -23.65
C LEU A 360 -5.58 7.25 -22.90
N SER A 361 -6.72 7.19 -23.57
CA SER A 361 -7.84 6.37 -23.11
C SER A 361 -7.57 4.90 -23.37
N THR A 362 -8.29 4.01 -22.69
CA THR A 362 -8.11 2.54 -22.84
C THR A 362 -8.39 2.04 -24.25
N ASP A 363 -9.11 2.79 -25.07
CA ASP A 363 -9.31 2.50 -26.51
C ASP A 363 -8.10 2.88 -27.39
N GLY A 364 -7.06 3.51 -26.80
CA GLY A 364 -5.83 3.92 -27.47
C GLY A 364 -5.87 5.32 -28.05
N THR A 365 -6.95 6.09 -27.86
CA THR A 365 -7.04 7.47 -28.32
C THR A 365 -6.18 8.38 -27.45
N SER A 366 -5.22 9.10 -28.05
CA SER A 366 -4.41 10.10 -27.34
C SER A 366 -5.30 11.25 -26.87
N GLN A 367 -5.29 11.50 -25.57
CA GLN A 367 -6.06 12.56 -24.95
C GLN A 367 -5.25 13.86 -24.87
N TRP A 368 -4.01 13.74 -24.45
CA TRP A 368 -3.07 14.85 -24.39
C TRP A 368 -1.63 14.34 -24.22
N THR A 369 -0.68 15.20 -24.60
CA THR A 369 0.75 14.98 -24.39
C THR A 369 1.34 16.22 -23.75
N GLN A 370 2.21 16.05 -22.76
CA GLN A 370 2.91 17.12 -22.09
C GLN A 370 4.40 16.87 -22.05
N SER A 371 5.17 17.75 -22.69
CA SER A 371 6.62 17.74 -22.59
C SER A 371 7.08 18.33 -21.26
N LEU A 372 8.16 17.79 -20.73
CA LEU A 372 8.76 18.17 -19.45
C LEU A 372 10.13 18.79 -19.67
N SER A 373 10.51 19.74 -18.82
CA SER A 373 11.79 20.43 -18.90
C SER A 373 12.98 19.57 -18.47
N ALA A 374 12.73 18.50 -17.72
CA ALA A 374 13.73 17.54 -17.28
C ALA A 374 13.24 16.12 -17.53
N ARG A 375 14.18 15.19 -17.72
CA ARG A 375 13.86 13.76 -17.95
C ARG A 375 13.08 13.19 -16.78
N PRO A 376 11.87 12.66 -17.01
CA PRO A 376 11.08 12.05 -15.97
C PRO A 376 11.64 10.66 -15.59
N GLN A 377 11.62 10.36 -14.29
CA GLN A 377 12.17 9.12 -13.71
C GLN A 377 11.08 8.22 -13.14
N GLY A 378 9.92 8.80 -12.81
CA GLY A 378 8.82 8.06 -12.22
C GLY A 378 7.47 8.75 -12.40
N LEU A 379 6.42 7.96 -12.22
CA LEU A 379 5.04 8.40 -12.37
C LEU A 379 4.18 7.72 -11.31
N LEU A 380 3.35 8.49 -10.62
CA LEU A 380 2.29 7.98 -9.75
C LEU A 380 0.96 8.61 -10.15
N ALA A 381 0.04 7.79 -10.57
CA ALA A 381 -1.30 8.22 -10.93
C ALA A 381 -2.33 7.63 -9.97
N ASP A 382 -3.31 8.43 -9.61
CA ASP A 382 -4.57 8.00 -9.05
C ASP A 382 -5.71 8.75 -9.76
N ARG A 383 -6.96 8.50 -9.38
CA ARG A 383 -8.13 9.13 -10.01
C ARG A 383 -8.17 10.67 -9.91
N ARG A 384 -7.34 11.28 -9.06
CA ARG A 384 -7.40 12.72 -8.75
C ARG A 384 -6.14 13.47 -9.14
N GLN A 385 -5.01 12.78 -9.22
CA GLN A 385 -3.72 13.45 -9.28
C GLN A 385 -2.69 12.59 -10.02
N LEU A 386 -1.94 13.23 -10.90
CA LEU A 386 -0.82 12.65 -11.61
C LEU A 386 0.47 13.34 -11.11
N LEU A 387 1.29 12.60 -10.38
CA LEU A 387 2.59 13.05 -9.89
C LEU A 387 3.68 12.55 -10.81
N VAL A 388 4.55 13.45 -11.25
CA VAL A 388 5.71 13.12 -12.08
C VAL A 388 6.98 13.53 -11.37
N PHE A 389 7.95 12.64 -11.39
CA PHE A 389 9.23 12.75 -10.72
C PHE A 389 10.31 13.07 -11.76
N CYS A 390 10.90 14.27 -11.67
CA CYS A 390 11.91 14.77 -12.59
C CYS A 390 13.14 15.21 -11.82
N GLY A 391 14.20 14.40 -11.81
CA GLY A 391 15.37 14.67 -10.97
C GLY A 391 14.94 14.83 -9.50
N ASN A 392 15.36 15.91 -8.85
CA ASN A 392 15.02 16.21 -7.46
C ASN A 392 13.67 16.93 -7.27
N THR A 393 12.82 16.99 -8.29
CA THR A 393 11.57 17.74 -8.25
C THR A 393 10.38 16.83 -8.54
N VAL A 394 9.34 16.95 -7.74
CA VAL A 394 8.03 16.34 -7.99
C VAL A 394 7.05 17.43 -8.36
N GLN A 395 6.28 17.18 -9.40
CA GLN A 395 5.23 18.09 -9.86
C GLN A 395 3.92 17.34 -10.16
N VAL A 396 2.82 18.05 -10.07
CA VAL A 396 1.51 17.56 -10.49
C VAL A 396 1.30 17.95 -11.95
N LEU A 397 0.94 16.99 -12.78
CA LEU A 397 0.39 17.27 -14.09
C LEU A 397 -1.12 17.38 -13.99
N THR A 398 -1.64 18.49 -14.45
CA THR A 398 -3.09 18.70 -14.62
C THR A 398 -3.43 18.46 -16.07
N PRO A 399 -4.41 17.61 -16.39
CA PRO A 399 -4.88 17.50 -17.77
C PRO A 399 -5.17 18.88 -18.34
N PRO A 400 -4.78 19.21 -19.58
CA PRO A 400 -5.18 20.47 -20.20
C PRO A 400 -6.71 20.56 -20.15
N ALA A 401 -7.22 21.73 -19.78
CA ALA A 401 -8.66 21.97 -19.81
C ALA A 401 -9.15 21.64 -21.22
N ALA A 402 -10.21 20.83 -21.32
CA ALA A 402 -10.82 20.55 -22.63
C ALA A 402 -11.14 21.91 -23.28
N GLU A 403 -10.43 22.25 -24.32
CA GLU A 403 -10.80 23.40 -25.15
C GLU A 403 -12.23 23.14 -25.63
N ASN A 404 -13.16 23.92 -25.11
CA ASN A 404 -14.51 23.99 -25.67
C ASN A 404 -14.36 24.41 -27.12
N ASN A 405 -14.29 23.45 -28.03
CA ASN A 405 -14.48 23.68 -29.47
C ASN A 405 -15.94 24.10 -29.74
N ALA A 406 -16.30 25.25 -29.14
CA ALA A 406 -17.41 26.06 -29.56
C ALA A 406 -16.86 27.08 -30.56
N GLN A 407 -16.37 26.62 -31.69
CA GLN A 407 -16.18 27.48 -32.87
C GLN A 407 -17.22 27.08 -33.92
N SER A 408 -18.33 27.82 -33.82
CA SER A 408 -18.88 28.69 -34.89
C SER A 408 -19.28 27.94 -36.15
N ASN A 409 -20.54 27.51 -36.18
CA ASN A 409 -21.34 27.64 -37.40
C ASN A 409 -21.81 29.11 -37.46
N THR A 410 -21.17 29.90 -38.30
CA THR A 410 -21.69 31.08 -38.94
C THR A 410 -21.49 30.90 -40.44
#